data_23660cf969eaec351479fbbe07722b68
#
_entry.id   23660cf969eaec351479fbbe07722b68
#
_cell.length_a   1.000
_cell.length_b   1.000
_cell.length_c   1.000
_cell.angle_alpha   90.00
_cell.angle_beta   90.00
_cell.angle_gamma   90.00
#
_symmetry.space_group_name_H-M   'P 1'
#
loop_
_entity.id
_entity.type
_entity.pdbx_description
1 polymer ?
#
loop_
_entity_poly.entity_id
_entity_poly.type
_entity_poly.pdbx_seq_one_letter_code
_entity_poly.pdbx_strand_id
1 'polypeptide(L)'
;MIDCGEGAQMQLRRSRLKFSRLNHIFISHLHGDHCFGLLGLISTFGLLGRTADLHIHSPKGLEELFAPMLAFFCKTLTYKVFFHEFETKEPTQIYDDRSVTVTTIPLKHRIPCCGFLFEEKQRPNHIIRDMVDFYKVPVYELNRIKNGADFVTPEGEVIPNQRLTRPSTPARKYAYCSDTIFRPSIVKQINNVDLLFHEATFAQAEQAL
;
A
#
# COMPACT_ATOMS: atom_id res chain seq x y z
N MET A 1 -1.09 -5.03 -3.69
CA MET A 1 -0.11 -5.88 -4.42
C MET A 1 0.81 -4.97 -5.19
N ILE A 2 2.08 -5.31 -5.30
CA ILE A 2 3.01 -4.57 -6.15
C ILE A 2 3.34 -5.48 -7.32
N ASP A 3 3.30 -4.93 -8.52
CA ASP A 3 3.41 -5.60 -9.82
C ASP A 3 2.49 -6.81 -9.99
N CYS A 4 2.25 -7.19 -11.21
CA CYS A 4 1.40 -8.31 -11.57
C CYS A 4 1.92 -8.97 -12.85
N GLY A 5 3.06 -9.62 -12.75
CA GLY A 5 3.66 -10.37 -13.84
C GLY A 5 2.91 -11.65 -14.18
N GLU A 6 3.41 -12.35 -15.15
CA GLU A 6 2.85 -13.64 -15.58
C GLU A 6 2.74 -14.64 -14.44
N GLY A 7 1.64 -15.36 -14.36
CA GLY A 7 1.39 -16.34 -13.32
C GLY A 7 1.09 -15.78 -11.92
N ALA A 8 1.02 -14.46 -11.72
CA ALA A 8 0.74 -13.84 -10.42
C ALA A 8 -0.54 -14.37 -9.78
N GLN A 9 -1.61 -14.58 -10.56
CA GLN A 9 -2.86 -15.19 -10.08
C GLN A 9 -2.66 -16.61 -9.54
N MET A 10 -1.78 -17.40 -10.13
CA MET A 10 -1.49 -18.76 -9.67
C MET A 10 -0.71 -18.74 -8.35
N GLN A 11 0.24 -17.83 -8.22
CA GLN A 11 1.00 -17.66 -6.99
C GLN A 11 0.12 -17.15 -5.83
N LEU A 12 -0.78 -16.20 -6.09
CA LEU A 12 -1.77 -15.76 -5.09
C LEU A 12 -2.63 -16.93 -4.58
N ARG A 13 -3.08 -17.82 -5.48
CA ARG A 13 -3.83 -19.02 -5.09
C ARG A 13 -3.00 -19.99 -4.27
N ARG A 14 -1.77 -20.29 -4.69
CA ARG A 14 -0.84 -21.18 -3.97
C ARG A 14 -0.51 -20.65 -2.58
N SER A 15 -0.33 -19.34 -2.44
CA SER A 15 -0.07 -18.64 -1.18
C SER A 15 -1.30 -18.54 -0.28
N ARG A 16 -2.47 -19.01 -0.71
CA ARG A 16 -3.76 -18.96 0.01
C ARG A 16 -4.15 -17.54 0.44
N LEU A 17 -3.68 -16.52 -0.27
CA LEU A 17 -4.05 -15.14 -0.03
C LEU A 17 -5.50 -14.90 -0.43
N LYS A 18 -6.21 -14.09 0.35
CA LYS A 18 -7.63 -13.79 0.10
C LYS A 18 -7.78 -12.77 -1.03
N PHE A 19 -8.16 -13.19 -2.22
CA PHE A 19 -8.43 -12.34 -3.39
C PHE A 19 -9.43 -11.22 -3.08
N SER A 20 -10.45 -11.47 -2.26
CA SER A 20 -11.46 -10.49 -1.88
C SER A 20 -10.91 -9.29 -1.11
N ARG A 21 -9.69 -9.38 -0.57
CA ARG A 21 -9.03 -8.29 0.16
C ARG A 21 -8.05 -7.50 -0.72
N LEU A 22 -7.78 -7.94 -1.93
CA LEU A 22 -6.88 -7.25 -2.85
C LEU A 22 -7.68 -6.22 -3.65
N ASN A 23 -7.67 -4.97 -3.22
CA ASN A 23 -8.40 -3.88 -3.85
C ASN A 23 -7.48 -2.92 -4.61
N HIS A 24 -6.18 -2.91 -4.32
CA HIS A 24 -5.22 -2.01 -4.94
C HIS A 24 -4.01 -2.79 -5.48
N ILE A 25 -3.62 -2.49 -6.72
CA ILE A 25 -2.42 -3.01 -7.38
C ILE A 25 -1.59 -1.80 -7.81
N PHE A 26 -0.30 -1.82 -7.51
CA PHE A 26 0.66 -0.78 -7.85
C PHE A 26 1.64 -1.34 -8.86
N ILE A 27 1.69 -0.78 -10.06
CA ILE A 27 2.57 -1.22 -11.16
C ILE A 27 3.76 -0.26 -11.23
N SER A 28 4.95 -0.82 -11.09
CA SER A 28 6.19 -0.04 -11.05
C SER A 28 6.57 0.53 -12.42
N HIS A 29 6.37 -0.25 -13.48
CA HIS A 29 6.62 0.13 -14.87
C HIS A 29 5.93 -0.84 -15.85
N LEU A 30 5.93 -0.49 -17.14
CA LEU A 30 5.12 -1.19 -18.16
C LEU A 30 5.92 -2.26 -18.96
N HIS A 31 6.92 -2.91 -18.36
CA HIS A 31 7.45 -4.15 -18.91
C HIS A 31 6.48 -5.32 -18.65
N GLY A 32 6.49 -6.30 -19.54
CA GLY A 32 5.50 -7.39 -19.53
C GLY A 32 5.54 -8.23 -18.27
N ASP A 33 6.74 -8.54 -17.78
CA ASP A 33 6.97 -9.30 -16.54
C ASP A 33 6.46 -8.59 -15.28
N HIS A 34 6.09 -7.30 -15.37
CA HIS A 34 5.48 -6.52 -14.29
C HIS A 34 3.97 -6.29 -14.45
N CYS A 35 3.39 -6.48 -15.65
CA CYS A 35 1.97 -6.16 -15.87
C CYS A 35 1.16 -7.20 -16.64
N PHE A 36 1.75 -8.16 -17.36
CA PHE A 36 1.01 -9.11 -18.20
C PHE A 36 0.06 -10.03 -17.43
N GLY A 37 0.29 -10.24 -16.15
CA GLY A 37 -0.61 -11.02 -15.31
C GLY A 37 -1.94 -10.34 -14.99
N LEU A 38 -2.06 -9.02 -15.19
CA LEU A 38 -3.25 -8.24 -14.85
C LEU A 38 -4.52 -8.75 -15.53
N LEU A 39 -4.49 -8.99 -16.84
CA LEU A 39 -5.66 -9.44 -17.58
C LEU A 39 -6.20 -10.77 -17.03
N GLY A 40 -5.30 -11.73 -16.80
CA GLY A 40 -5.66 -13.03 -16.22
C GLY A 40 -6.16 -12.92 -14.78
N LEU A 41 -5.57 -12.04 -13.97
CA LEU A 41 -6.00 -11.80 -12.60
C LEU A 41 -7.41 -11.17 -12.55
N ILE A 42 -7.65 -10.13 -13.36
CA ILE A 42 -8.95 -9.43 -13.46
C ILE A 42 -10.04 -10.39 -13.90
N SER A 43 -9.79 -11.18 -14.96
CA SER A 43 -10.71 -12.20 -15.42
C SER A 43 -11.02 -13.25 -14.34
N THR A 44 -10.00 -13.73 -13.65
CA THR A 44 -10.14 -14.69 -12.55
C THR A 44 -10.98 -14.12 -11.39
N PHE A 45 -10.80 -12.85 -11.05
CA PHE A 45 -11.63 -12.18 -10.04
C PHE A 45 -13.12 -12.17 -10.43
N GLY A 46 -13.42 -11.90 -11.71
CA GLY A 46 -14.78 -11.98 -12.24
C GLY A 46 -15.37 -13.39 -12.09
N LEU A 47 -14.63 -14.43 -12.50
CA LEU A 47 -15.04 -15.83 -12.38
C LEU A 47 -15.27 -16.29 -10.92
N LEU A 48 -14.55 -15.68 -9.97
CA LEU A 48 -14.70 -15.95 -8.55
C LEU A 48 -15.80 -15.11 -7.86
N GLY A 49 -16.57 -14.36 -8.63
CA GLY A 49 -17.72 -13.58 -8.13
C GLY A 49 -17.33 -12.34 -7.33
N ARG A 50 -16.18 -11.70 -7.64
CA ARG A 50 -15.80 -10.44 -7.02
C ARG A 50 -16.84 -9.36 -7.32
N THR A 51 -17.23 -8.60 -6.30
CA THR A 51 -18.13 -7.44 -6.42
C THR A 51 -17.47 -6.11 -6.03
N ALA A 52 -16.37 -6.16 -5.27
CA ALA A 52 -15.63 -4.97 -4.87
C ALA A 52 -14.78 -4.45 -6.02
N ASP A 53 -14.76 -3.15 -6.21
CA ASP A 53 -13.98 -2.50 -7.26
C ASP A 53 -12.47 -2.75 -7.10
N LEU A 54 -11.74 -2.72 -8.21
CA LEU A 54 -10.29 -2.91 -8.27
C LEU A 54 -9.63 -1.62 -8.77
N HIS A 55 -8.65 -1.14 -8.04
CA HIS A 55 -7.89 0.06 -8.36
C HIS A 55 -6.47 -0.31 -8.76
N ILE A 56 -6.06 0.11 -9.96
CA ILE A 56 -4.72 -0.13 -10.50
C ILE A 56 -4.00 1.21 -10.60
N HIS A 57 -2.93 1.36 -9.84
CA HIS A 57 -2.08 2.54 -9.85
C HIS A 57 -0.87 2.25 -10.72
N SER A 58 -0.62 3.05 -11.76
CA SER A 58 0.41 2.76 -12.75
C SER A 58 1.03 4.02 -13.36
N PRO A 59 2.23 3.92 -13.93
CA PRO A 59 2.69 4.92 -14.89
C PRO A 59 1.69 5.08 -16.04
N LYS A 60 1.70 6.25 -16.69
CA LYS A 60 0.84 6.56 -17.85
C LYS A 60 0.98 5.54 -18.97
N GLY A 61 -0.12 5.24 -19.65
CA GLY A 61 -0.23 4.37 -20.81
C GLY A 61 -0.78 2.97 -20.50
N LEU A 62 -0.93 2.57 -19.23
CA LEU A 62 -1.48 1.25 -18.89
C LEU A 62 -2.95 1.15 -19.28
N GLU A 63 -3.75 2.18 -18.98
CA GLU A 63 -5.18 2.21 -19.31
C GLU A 63 -5.39 2.09 -20.83
N GLU A 64 -4.63 2.85 -21.63
CA GLU A 64 -4.70 2.79 -23.08
C GLU A 64 -4.46 1.37 -23.63
N LEU A 65 -3.51 0.64 -23.03
CA LEU A 65 -3.19 -0.73 -23.42
C LEU A 65 -4.24 -1.74 -22.94
N PHE A 66 -4.74 -1.61 -21.73
CA PHE A 66 -5.56 -2.64 -21.09
C PHE A 66 -7.07 -2.44 -21.27
N ALA A 67 -7.57 -1.21 -21.42
CA ALA A 67 -9.00 -0.96 -21.56
C ALA A 67 -9.63 -1.69 -22.77
N PRO A 68 -9.01 -1.71 -23.97
CA PRO A 68 -9.54 -2.48 -25.11
C PRO A 68 -9.57 -3.99 -24.84
N MET A 69 -8.53 -4.52 -24.18
CA MET A 69 -8.46 -5.95 -23.84
C MET A 69 -9.54 -6.31 -22.81
N LEU A 70 -9.74 -5.49 -21.79
CA LEU A 70 -10.80 -5.70 -20.81
C LEU A 70 -12.19 -5.61 -21.44
N ALA A 71 -12.42 -4.64 -22.34
CA ALA A 71 -13.66 -4.52 -23.08
C ALA A 71 -13.95 -5.74 -23.97
N PHE A 72 -12.92 -6.39 -24.50
CA PHE A 72 -13.07 -7.59 -25.33
C PHE A 72 -13.23 -8.86 -24.49
N PHE A 73 -12.32 -9.13 -23.55
CA PHE A 73 -12.23 -10.40 -22.82
C PHE A 73 -13.03 -10.46 -21.54
N CYS A 74 -13.36 -9.29 -20.94
CA CYS A 74 -13.92 -9.19 -19.61
C CYS A 74 -15.29 -8.47 -19.60
N LYS A 75 -16.14 -8.71 -20.60
CA LYS A 75 -17.44 -8.02 -20.80
C LYS A 75 -18.44 -8.18 -19.63
N THR A 76 -18.32 -9.24 -18.85
CA THR A 76 -19.30 -9.62 -17.81
C THR A 76 -18.77 -9.47 -16.40
N LEU A 77 -17.81 -8.55 -16.17
CA LEU A 77 -17.34 -8.28 -14.82
C LEU A 77 -18.46 -7.75 -13.93
N THR A 78 -18.53 -8.26 -12.72
CA THR A 78 -19.48 -7.84 -11.68
C THR A 78 -18.94 -6.69 -10.81
N TYR A 79 -17.78 -6.15 -11.17
CA TYR A 79 -17.09 -5.05 -10.47
C TYR A 79 -16.40 -4.14 -11.50
N LYS A 80 -16.02 -2.94 -11.07
CA LYS A 80 -15.30 -1.98 -11.91
C LYS A 80 -13.79 -2.07 -11.72
N VAL A 81 -13.05 -1.78 -12.78
CA VAL A 81 -11.59 -1.60 -12.74
C VAL A 81 -11.31 -0.13 -13.00
N PHE A 82 -10.60 0.51 -12.07
CA PHE A 82 -10.20 1.91 -12.17
C PHE A 82 -8.68 1.99 -12.36
N PHE A 83 -8.26 2.76 -13.34
CA PHE A 83 -6.85 3.08 -13.56
C PHE A 83 -6.55 4.46 -12.97
N HIS A 84 -5.51 4.53 -12.15
CA HIS A 84 -4.99 5.74 -11.53
C HIS A 84 -3.56 5.95 -12.05
N GLU A 85 -3.44 6.68 -13.14
CA GLU A 85 -2.15 6.91 -13.78
C GLU A 85 -1.39 8.07 -13.12
N PHE A 86 -0.08 7.93 -13.00
CA PHE A 86 0.80 8.91 -12.37
C PHE A 86 2.11 9.10 -13.14
N GLU A 87 2.83 10.19 -12.81
CA GLU A 87 4.17 10.46 -13.30
C GLU A 87 5.24 9.83 -12.41
N THR A 88 6.33 9.31 -13.02
CA THR A 88 7.39 8.61 -12.31
C THR A 88 8.62 9.45 -11.99
N LYS A 89 8.66 10.71 -12.46
CA LYS A 89 9.87 11.56 -12.42
C LYS A 89 10.16 12.12 -11.03
N GLU A 90 9.11 12.43 -10.28
CA GLU A 90 9.18 13.04 -8.95
C GLU A 90 8.42 12.21 -7.92
N PRO A 91 8.83 12.24 -6.64
CA PRO A 91 8.08 11.63 -5.57
C PRO A 91 6.66 12.21 -5.51
N THR A 92 5.67 11.36 -5.69
CA THR A 92 4.25 11.76 -5.71
C THR A 92 3.46 10.81 -4.81
N GLN A 93 2.65 11.38 -3.91
CA GLN A 93 1.70 10.57 -3.13
C GLN A 93 0.56 10.15 -4.05
N ILE A 94 0.45 8.84 -4.30
CA ILE A 94 -0.50 8.24 -5.25
C ILE A 94 -1.65 7.51 -4.55
N TYR A 95 -1.54 7.29 -3.25
CA TYR A 95 -2.58 6.66 -2.45
C TYR A 95 -2.54 7.18 -1.01
N ASP A 96 -3.72 7.37 -0.44
CA ASP A 96 -3.91 7.77 0.95
C ASP A 96 -5.23 7.20 1.46
N ASP A 97 -5.17 6.41 2.56
CA ASP A 97 -6.35 6.01 3.31
C ASP A 97 -6.15 6.26 4.82
N ARG A 98 -7.07 5.75 5.63
CA ARG A 98 -7.00 5.90 7.10
C ARG A 98 -5.79 5.20 7.74
N SER A 99 -5.11 4.28 7.04
CA SER A 99 -4.10 3.38 7.61
C SER A 99 -2.73 3.47 6.96
N VAL A 100 -2.65 3.85 5.68
CA VAL A 100 -1.41 3.87 4.91
C VAL A 100 -1.42 4.97 3.86
N THR A 101 -0.23 5.54 3.61
CA THR A 101 0.05 6.35 2.43
C THR A 101 1.01 5.62 1.51
N VAL A 102 0.92 5.87 0.20
CA VAL A 102 1.88 5.35 -0.79
C VAL A 102 2.42 6.48 -1.63
N THR A 103 3.74 6.61 -1.62
CA THR A 103 4.47 7.62 -2.39
C THR A 103 5.39 6.93 -3.39
N THR A 104 5.48 7.44 -4.61
CA THR A 104 6.40 6.93 -5.64
C THR A 104 7.84 7.22 -5.27
N ILE A 105 8.75 6.29 -5.60
CA ILE A 105 10.20 6.45 -5.51
C ILE A 105 10.72 6.51 -6.96
N PRO A 106 11.15 7.68 -7.48
CA PRO A 106 11.65 7.78 -8.85
C PRO A 106 12.86 6.88 -9.07
N LEU A 107 12.78 5.94 -10.00
CA LEU A 107 13.86 5.03 -10.38
C LEU A 107 14.41 5.39 -11.76
N LYS A 108 15.53 4.80 -12.14
CA LYS A 108 16.16 5.02 -13.44
C LYS A 108 16.27 3.70 -14.21
N HIS A 109 15.40 3.53 -15.17
CA HIS A 109 15.29 2.37 -16.04
C HIS A 109 15.12 2.81 -17.51
N ARG A 110 15.07 1.86 -18.47
CA ARG A 110 14.93 2.15 -19.91
C ARG A 110 13.60 2.80 -20.26
N ILE A 111 12.56 2.52 -19.47
CA ILE A 111 11.23 3.13 -19.60
C ILE A 111 10.87 3.84 -18.28
N PRO A 112 9.83 4.70 -18.25
CA PRO A 112 9.36 5.31 -17.01
C PRO A 112 9.10 4.27 -15.92
N CYS A 113 9.85 4.35 -14.81
CA CYS A 113 9.82 3.37 -13.72
C CYS A 113 9.87 4.08 -12.37
N CYS A 114 9.19 3.52 -11.38
CA CYS A 114 9.28 3.93 -9.99
C CYS A 114 9.21 2.73 -9.04
N GLY A 115 9.71 2.93 -7.85
CA GLY A 115 9.38 2.12 -6.68
C GLY A 115 8.24 2.76 -5.89
N PHE A 116 7.95 2.18 -4.72
CA PHE A 116 6.87 2.63 -3.84
C PHE A 116 7.33 2.64 -2.38
N LEU A 117 7.04 3.74 -1.70
CA LEU A 117 7.18 3.87 -0.25
C LEU A 117 5.79 3.77 0.37
N PHE A 118 5.57 2.72 1.15
CA PHE A 118 4.37 2.51 1.96
C PHE A 118 4.68 2.96 3.38
N GLU A 119 3.87 3.87 3.92
CA GLU A 119 4.03 4.36 5.29
C GLU A 119 2.71 4.16 6.04
N GLU A 120 2.76 3.33 7.10
CA GLU A 120 1.62 3.17 8.00
C GLU A 120 1.36 4.50 8.73
N LYS A 121 0.10 4.87 8.89
CA LYS A 121 -0.30 5.97 9.78
C LYS A 121 -0.31 5.48 11.22
N GLN A 122 0.17 6.33 12.13
CA GLN A 122 0.16 6.00 13.54
C GLN A 122 -1.28 5.73 14.01
N ARG A 123 -1.48 4.59 14.60
CA ARG A 123 -2.80 4.21 15.16
C ARG A 123 -3.01 4.89 16.50
N PRO A 124 -4.27 5.21 16.87
CA PRO A 124 -4.60 5.67 18.19
C PRO A 124 -4.21 4.67 19.27
N ASN A 125 -3.91 5.14 20.47
CA ASN A 125 -3.59 4.32 21.62
C ASN A 125 -4.71 3.32 21.96
N HIS A 126 -4.33 2.22 22.60
CA HIS A 126 -5.27 1.22 23.11
C HIS A 126 -5.78 1.62 24.48
N ILE A 127 -7.09 1.61 24.67
CA ILE A 127 -7.72 1.84 25.98
C ILE A 127 -7.39 0.69 26.93
N ILE A 128 -7.05 1.03 28.16
CA ILE A 128 -6.97 0.10 29.30
C ILE A 128 -8.37 0.06 29.90
N ARG A 129 -9.13 -0.98 29.57
CA ARG A 129 -10.56 -1.07 29.92
C ARG A 129 -10.83 -0.94 31.40
N ASP A 130 -10.07 -1.64 32.25
CA ASP A 130 -10.23 -1.64 33.69
C ASP A 130 -10.06 -0.23 34.28
N MET A 131 -9.13 0.57 33.75
CA MET A 131 -8.91 1.94 34.20
C MET A 131 -10.02 2.89 33.76
N VAL A 132 -10.51 2.72 32.54
CA VAL A 132 -11.66 3.50 32.04
C VAL A 132 -12.91 3.23 32.87
N ASP A 133 -13.16 1.98 33.22
CA ASP A 133 -14.27 1.59 34.07
C ASP A 133 -14.09 2.07 35.51
N PHE A 134 -12.87 1.99 36.04
CA PHE A 134 -12.52 2.50 37.41
C PHE A 134 -12.79 4.00 37.54
N TYR A 135 -12.32 4.81 36.57
CA TYR A 135 -12.53 6.26 36.56
C TYR A 135 -13.90 6.66 35.98
N LYS A 136 -14.77 5.71 35.65
CA LYS A 136 -16.12 5.93 35.09
C LYS A 136 -16.08 6.87 33.87
N VAL A 137 -15.07 6.70 33.00
CA VAL A 137 -14.88 7.55 31.82
C VAL A 137 -16.05 7.39 30.84
N PRO A 138 -16.73 8.48 30.47
CA PRO A 138 -17.83 8.42 29.52
C PRO A 138 -17.37 7.96 28.12
N VAL A 139 -18.23 7.23 27.40
CA VAL A 139 -17.92 6.68 26.07
C VAL A 139 -17.50 7.76 25.06
N TYR A 140 -18.09 8.94 25.13
CA TYR A 140 -17.77 10.06 24.23
C TYR A 140 -16.35 10.60 24.41
N GLU A 141 -15.71 10.43 25.59
CA GLU A 141 -14.33 10.83 25.84
C GLU A 141 -13.30 9.84 25.29
N LEU A 142 -13.69 8.58 25.05
CA LEU A 142 -12.75 7.51 24.66
C LEU A 142 -11.95 7.85 23.39
N ASN A 143 -12.57 8.55 22.45
CA ASN A 143 -11.88 8.93 21.20
C ASN A 143 -10.79 9.99 21.45
N ARG A 144 -11.06 10.98 22.31
CA ARG A 144 -10.07 11.99 22.71
C ARG A 144 -8.90 11.34 23.46
N ILE A 145 -9.22 10.44 24.40
CA ILE A 145 -8.22 9.71 25.20
C ILE A 145 -7.34 8.82 24.30
N LYS A 146 -7.94 8.09 23.34
CA LYS A 146 -7.15 7.32 22.35
C LYS A 146 -6.18 8.17 21.56
N ASN A 147 -6.49 9.43 21.33
CA ASN A 147 -5.64 10.39 20.60
C ASN A 147 -4.72 11.20 21.52
N GLY A 148 -4.54 10.78 22.79
CA GLY A 148 -3.53 11.33 23.69
C GLY A 148 -4.05 12.35 24.70
N ALA A 149 -5.35 12.65 24.73
CA ALA A 149 -5.89 13.59 25.72
C ALA A 149 -5.97 12.96 27.12
N ASP A 150 -5.71 13.77 28.15
CA ASP A 150 -6.03 13.44 29.53
C ASP A 150 -7.54 13.48 29.76
N PHE A 151 -8.01 12.81 30.80
CA PHE A 151 -9.41 12.85 31.23
C PHE A 151 -9.54 13.71 32.49
N VAL A 152 -10.53 14.59 32.53
CA VAL A 152 -10.86 15.39 33.69
C VAL A 152 -12.17 14.86 34.27
N THR A 153 -12.13 14.44 35.54
CA THR A 153 -13.33 13.97 36.24
C THR A 153 -14.32 15.11 36.50
N PRO A 154 -15.58 14.83 36.80
CA PRO A 154 -16.55 15.86 37.19
C PRO A 154 -16.10 16.70 38.43
N GLU A 155 -15.27 16.12 39.28
CA GLU A 155 -14.73 16.77 40.46
C GLU A 155 -13.49 17.64 40.16
N GLY A 156 -13.01 17.65 38.90
CA GLY A 156 -11.87 18.47 38.45
C GLY A 156 -10.52 17.76 38.59
N GLU A 157 -10.46 16.46 38.92
CA GLU A 157 -9.22 15.70 38.96
C GLU A 157 -8.76 15.38 37.55
N VAL A 158 -7.49 15.64 37.22
CA VAL A 158 -6.88 15.30 35.92
C VAL A 158 -6.27 13.91 35.97
N ILE A 159 -6.80 12.99 35.20
CA ILE A 159 -6.26 11.63 35.00
C ILE A 159 -5.37 11.62 33.78
N PRO A 160 -4.04 11.43 33.94
CA PRO A 160 -3.11 11.41 32.80
C PRO A 160 -3.43 10.29 31.79
N ASN A 161 -3.29 10.58 30.49
CA ASN A 161 -3.54 9.65 29.41
C ASN A 161 -2.82 8.31 29.59
N GLN A 162 -1.60 8.33 30.07
CA GLN A 162 -0.77 7.14 30.31
C GLN A 162 -1.39 6.15 31.32
N ARG A 163 -2.30 6.59 32.19
CA ARG A 163 -3.06 5.71 33.07
C ARG A 163 -4.23 5.02 32.38
N LEU A 164 -4.75 5.64 31.32
CA LEU A 164 -5.95 5.21 30.61
C LEU A 164 -5.65 4.44 29.32
N THR A 165 -4.42 4.55 28.81
CA THR A 165 -4.05 3.98 27.51
C THR A 165 -2.71 3.24 27.54
N ARG A 166 -2.55 2.35 26.56
CA ARG A 166 -1.26 1.77 26.18
C ARG A 166 -0.90 2.25 24.78
N PRO A 167 0.37 2.55 24.49
CA PRO A 167 0.79 2.90 23.16
C PRO A 167 0.37 1.85 22.13
N SER A 168 -0.06 2.28 20.97
CA SER A 168 -0.24 1.40 19.82
C SER A 168 1.12 0.95 19.26
N THR A 169 1.11 -0.08 18.43
CA THR A 169 2.31 -0.50 17.69
C THR A 169 2.82 0.68 16.86
N PRO A 170 4.14 0.96 16.86
CA PRO A 170 4.72 1.99 16.00
C PRO A 170 4.34 1.77 14.53
N ALA A 171 4.09 2.87 13.83
CA ALA A 171 3.86 2.85 12.39
C ALA A 171 5.13 2.39 11.66
N ARG A 172 4.97 1.51 10.67
CA ARG A 172 6.09 0.93 9.91
C ARG A 172 6.14 1.48 8.50
N LYS A 173 7.34 1.44 7.91
CA LYS A 173 7.60 1.86 6.55
C LYS A 173 8.20 0.71 5.74
N TYR A 174 7.66 0.52 4.54
CA TYR A 174 8.15 -0.45 3.58
C TYR A 174 8.48 0.25 2.27
N ALA A 175 9.70 0.08 1.78
CA ALA A 175 10.10 0.53 0.45
C ALA A 175 10.30 -0.65 -0.50
N TYR A 176 9.74 -0.53 -1.70
CA TYR A 176 9.95 -1.43 -2.82
C TYR A 176 10.62 -0.67 -3.95
N CYS A 177 11.84 -1.04 -4.30
CA CYS A 177 12.58 -0.51 -5.44
C CYS A 177 12.65 -1.59 -6.51
N SER A 178 11.94 -1.34 -7.62
CA SER A 178 11.91 -2.19 -8.80
C SER A 178 13.18 -2.00 -9.65
N ASP A 179 13.11 -2.36 -10.91
CA ASP A 179 14.22 -2.29 -11.87
C ASP A 179 14.83 -0.91 -11.93
N THR A 180 16.10 -0.81 -11.63
CA THR A 180 16.83 0.46 -11.62
C THR A 180 18.33 0.25 -11.75
N ILE A 181 18.99 1.14 -12.47
CA ILE A 181 20.44 1.29 -12.29
C ILE A 181 20.73 1.90 -10.94
N PHE A 182 21.97 1.81 -10.48
CA PHE A 182 22.42 2.44 -9.24
C PHE A 182 22.01 3.91 -9.17
N ARG A 183 21.22 4.29 -8.13
CA ARG A 183 20.64 5.63 -7.97
C ARG A 183 20.73 6.13 -6.53
N PRO A 184 21.84 6.72 -6.11
CA PRO A 184 22.04 7.18 -4.73
C PRO A 184 21.02 8.22 -4.26
N SER A 185 20.36 8.96 -5.17
CA SER A 185 19.36 9.97 -4.81
C SER A 185 18.15 9.43 -4.06
N ILE A 186 17.84 8.14 -4.22
CA ILE A 186 16.69 7.52 -3.51
C ILE A 186 16.97 7.30 -2.01
N VAL A 187 18.24 7.28 -1.59
CA VAL A 187 18.61 7.00 -0.19
C VAL A 187 17.90 7.94 0.78
N LYS A 188 17.74 9.22 0.42
CA LYS A 188 17.01 10.18 1.26
C LYS A 188 15.56 9.77 1.50
N GLN A 189 14.91 9.16 0.50
CA GLN A 189 13.51 8.77 0.56
C GLN A 189 13.29 7.43 1.27
N ILE A 190 14.25 6.50 1.15
CA ILE A 190 14.17 5.16 1.75
C ILE A 190 14.90 5.06 3.10
N ASN A 191 15.47 6.16 3.59
CA ASN A 191 16.15 6.17 4.88
C ASN A 191 15.17 5.84 6.02
N ASN A 192 15.62 5.02 6.98
CA ASN A 192 14.84 4.59 8.13
C ASN A 192 13.53 3.84 7.80
N VAL A 193 13.47 3.12 6.67
CA VAL A 193 12.40 2.16 6.43
C VAL A 193 12.63 0.90 7.26
N ASP A 194 11.55 0.27 7.72
CA ASP A 194 11.63 -0.97 8.51
C ASP A 194 11.93 -2.19 7.62
N LEU A 195 11.51 -2.13 6.34
CA LEU A 195 11.76 -3.15 5.36
C LEU A 195 12.04 -2.51 4.00
N LEU A 196 13.13 -2.95 3.37
CA LEU A 196 13.50 -2.57 2.01
C LEU A 196 13.55 -3.82 1.12
N PHE A 197 12.79 -3.79 0.01
CA PHE A 197 13.06 -4.62 -1.15
C PHE A 197 13.75 -3.75 -2.20
N HIS A 198 14.90 -4.20 -2.69
CA HIS A 198 15.62 -3.54 -3.78
C HIS A 198 16.12 -4.62 -4.73
N GLU A 199 15.91 -4.42 -6.03
CA GLU A 199 16.45 -5.34 -7.03
C GLU A 199 17.97 -5.41 -6.94
N ALA A 200 18.52 -6.55 -7.32
CA ALA A 200 19.97 -6.81 -7.35
C ALA A 200 20.29 -7.82 -8.47
N THR A 201 19.93 -7.46 -9.70
CA THR A 201 20.02 -8.35 -10.87
C THR A 201 21.48 -8.63 -11.25
N PHE A 202 22.38 -7.65 -11.08
CA PHE A 202 23.79 -7.77 -11.44
C PHE A 202 24.71 -7.68 -10.22
N ALA A 203 25.68 -8.60 -10.16
CA ALA A 203 26.76 -8.51 -9.19
C ALA A 203 27.82 -7.47 -9.66
N GLN A 204 28.68 -7.03 -8.72
CA GLN A 204 29.75 -6.07 -9.04
C GLN A 204 30.67 -6.51 -10.19
N ALA A 205 30.91 -7.82 -10.35
CA ALA A 205 31.70 -8.37 -11.44
C ALA A 205 31.07 -8.22 -12.82
N GLU A 206 29.75 -7.96 -12.89
CA GLU A 206 28.96 -7.83 -14.12
C GLU A 206 28.69 -6.37 -14.49
N GLN A 207 29.27 -5.42 -13.74
CA GLN A 207 29.06 -3.98 -13.95
C GLN A 207 29.58 -3.47 -15.30
N ALA A 208 30.39 -4.25 -16.01
CA ALA A 208 30.99 -3.92 -17.29
C ALA A 208 30.19 -4.46 -18.52
N LEU A 209 29.10 -5.15 -18.29
CA LEU A 209 28.17 -5.64 -19.30
C LEU A 209 27.01 -4.67 -19.49
#